data_7ed0a34ae4ed508372b2a091ce352f77
#
_entry.id   7ed0a34ae4ed508372b2a091ce352f77
#
_cell.length_a   1.000
_cell.length_b   1.000
_cell.length_c   1.000
_cell.angle_alpha   90.00
_cell.angle_beta   90.00
_cell.angle_gamma   90.00
#
_symmetry.space_group_name_H-M   'P 1'
#
loop_
_entity.id
_entity.type
_entity.pdbx_description
1 polymer ?
#
loop_
_entity_poly.entity_id
_entity_poly.type
_entity_poly.pdbx_seq_one_letter_code
_entity_poly.pdbx_strand_id
1 'polypeptide(L)'
;MRTQATPIDQDGLARQAEFDAKFAGQDDPWRYRSSWYEARKRALLLAALPRRRYRSAFEPGCANGELSAELAPRCAMLLSADFAPRAVALARHRLAAFAHARVETRAIPRDWPEARFDLIVVSEFGYYLDEPGCAALARLACASLEHDGTLVCCHWRHGAEDMRIGGGAVHARFAQAARRASLEAVAHIDDADFLLDVWSAEPSSLARREQRRRDADR
;
A
#
# COMPACT_ATOMS: atom_id res chain seq x y z
N MET A 1 -6.97 12.78 24.11
CA MET A 1 -8.40 12.63 23.75
C MET A 1 -8.49 11.48 22.76
N ARG A 2 -9.24 10.41 23.09
CA ARG A 2 -9.50 9.33 22.12
C ARG A 2 -10.54 9.86 21.14
N THR A 3 -10.14 10.09 19.91
CA THR A 3 -11.07 10.39 18.82
C THR A 3 -11.96 9.15 18.63
N GLN A 4 -13.25 9.27 18.93
CA GLN A 4 -14.20 8.19 18.67
C GLN A 4 -14.25 8.01 17.14
N ALA A 5 -13.90 6.81 16.67
CA ALA A 5 -14.04 6.46 15.28
C ALA A 5 -15.50 6.61 14.86
N THR A 6 -15.76 7.34 13.77
CA THR A 6 -17.11 7.45 13.21
C THR A 6 -17.63 6.05 12.87
N PRO A 7 -18.85 5.68 13.24
CA PRO A 7 -19.39 4.36 12.91
C PRO A 7 -19.33 4.08 11.41
N ILE A 8 -19.06 2.83 11.05
CA ILE A 8 -19.16 2.36 9.67
C ILE A 8 -20.64 2.46 9.29
N ASP A 9 -20.94 3.06 8.15
CA ASP A 9 -22.29 3.07 7.60
C ASP A 9 -22.71 1.65 7.14
N GLN A 10 -24.01 1.48 6.83
CA GLN A 10 -24.54 0.16 6.47
C GLN A 10 -23.88 -0.41 5.21
N ASP A 11 -23.55 0.43 4.22
CA ASP A 11 -22.86 0.03 3.01
C ASP A 11 -21.43 -0.47 3.31
N GLY A 12 -20.73 0.22 4.19
CA GLY A 12 -19.40 -0.18 4.63
C GLY A 12 -19.40 -1.49 5.41
N LEU A 13 -20.41 -1.72 6.25
CA LEU A 13 -20.59 -2.99 6.99
C LEU A 13 -20.91 -4.15 6.04
N ALA A 14 -21.80 -3.95 5.06
CA ALA A 14 -22.14 -4.95 4.06
C ALA A 14 -20.91 -5.34 3.25
N ARG A 15 -20.12 -4.36 2.81
CA ARG A 15 -18.89 -4.58 2.06
C ARG A 15 -17.81 -5.27 2.90
N GLN A 16 -17.66 -4.91 4.17
CA GLN A 16 -16.77 -5.62 5.09
C GLN A 16 -17.13 -7.10 5.19
N ALA A 17 -18.44 -7.40 5.35
CA ALA A 17 -18.92 -8.78 5.42
C ALA A 17 -18.69 -9.54 4.11
N GLU A 18 -18.87 -8.90 2.95
CA GLU A 18 -18.61 -9.48 1.64
C GLU A 18 -17.12 -9.88 1.50
N PHE A 19 -16.19 -8.96 1.81
CA PHE A 19 -14.77 -9.26 1.74
C PHE A 19 -14.33 -10.29 2.79
N ASP A 20 -14.86 -10.21 4.01
CA ASP A 20 -14.59 -11.21 5.04
C ASP A 20 -15.05 -12.61 4.63
N ALA A 21 -16.18 -12.70 3.92
CA ALA A 21 -16.70 -13.95 3.39
C ALA A 21 -15.79 -14.58 2.32
N LYS A 22 -15.04 -13.77 1.54
CA LYS A 22 -14.06 -14.30 0.57
C LYS A 22 -12.97 -15.12 1.26
N PHE A 23 -12.64 -14.82 2.51
CA PHE A 23 -11.69 -15.58 3.32
C PHE A 23 -12.34 -16.71 4.14
N ALA A 24 -13.67 -16.91 4.10
CA ALA A 24 -14.36 -17.90 4.94
C ALA A 24 -14.06 -19.36 4.58
N GLY A 25 -13.78 -19.62 3.30
CA GLY A 25 -13.55 -20.97 2.78
C GLY A 25 -12.11 -21.24 2.34
N GLN A 26 -11.27 -20.20 2.29
CA GLN A 26 -9.89 -20.29 1.80
C GLN A 26 -9.04 -19.10 2.28
N ASP A 27 -7.81 -19.38 2.65
CA ASP A 27 -6.89 -18.37 3.18
C ASP A 27 -6.24 -17.47 2.10
N ASP A 28 -6.46 -17.77 0.83
CA ASP A 28 -5.80 -17.13 -0.31
C ASP A 28 -6.73 -17.00 -1.53
N PRO A 29 -7.84 -16.24 -1.42
CA PRO A 29 -8.86 -16.17 -2.47
C PRO A 29 -8.35 -15.60 -3.80
N TRP A 30 -7.30 -14.80 -3.79
CA TRP A 30 -6.68 -14.25 -5.00
C TRP A 30 -5.37 -14.96 -5.39
N ARG A 31 -5.02 -16.06 -4.72
CA ARG A 31 -3.82 -16.85 -4.99
C ARG A 31 -2.51 -16.08 -4.86
N TYR A 32 -2.45 -15.14 -3.92
CA TYR A 32 -1.25 -14.33 -3.66
C TYR A 32 0.00 -15.19 -3.38
N ARG A 33 -0.15 -16.35 -2.72
CA ARG A 33 0.96 -17.26 -2.40
C ARG A 33 1.43 -18.11 -3.58
N SER A 34 0.49 -18.56 -4.42
CA SER A 34 0.75 -19.62 -5.40
C SER A 34 0.86 -19.12 -6.84
N SER A 35 0.38 -17.91 -7.14
CA SER A 35 0.41 -17.35 -8.49
C SER A 35 1.80 -16.78 -8.82
N TRP A 36 2.38 -17.21 -9.94
CA TRP A 36 3.60 -16.60 -10.49
C TRP A 36 3.42 -15.13 -10.82
N TYR A 37 2.24 -14.76 -11.33
CA TYR A 37 1.87 -13.37 -11.59
C TYR A 37 2.03 -12.53 -10.32
N GLU A 38 1.45 -12.97 -9.21
CA GLU A 38 1.51 -12.27 -7.93
C GLU A 38 2.93 -12.18 -7.37
N ALA A 39 3.70 -13.27 -7.43
CA ALA A 39 5.10 -13.27 -7.01
C ALA A 39 5.94 -12.30 -7.85
N ARG A 40 5.76 -12.28 -9.19
CA ARG A 40 6.46 -11.38 -10.10
C ARG A 40 6.09 -9.92 -9.83
N LYS A 41 4.80 -9.60 -9.65
CA LYS A 41 4.31 -8.25 -9.35
C LYS A 41 4.92 -7.71 -8.06
N ARG A 42 4.91 -8.49 -6.97
CA ARG A 42 5.54 -8.10 -5.69
C ARG A 42 7.05 -7.90 -5.84
N ALA A 43 7.75 -8.80 -6.56
CA ALA A 43 9.18 -8.65 -6.80
C ALA A 43 9.51 -7.34 -7.55
N LEU A 44 8.73 -6.99 -8.57
CA LEU A 44 8.90 -5.73 -9.31
C LEU A 44 8.59 -4.52 -8.43
N LEU A 45 7.55 -4.57 -7.59
CA LEU A 45 7.25 -3.53 -6.62
C LEU A 45 8.43 -3.30 -5.66
N LEU A 46 8.97 -4.35 -5.07
CA LEU A 46 10.10 -4.25 -4.15
C LEU A 46 11.38 -3.78 -4.83
N ALA A 47 11.61 -4.17 -6.08
CA ALA A 47 12.76 -3.72 -6.88
C ALA A 47 12.65 -2.23 -7.26
N ALA A 48 11.43 -1.71 -7.45
CA ALA A 48 11.19 -0.31 -7.77
C ALA A 48 11.40 0.65 -6.58
N LEU A 49 11.49 0.12 -5.35
CA LEU A 49 11.71 0.95 -4.16
C LEU A 49 13.07 1.63 -4.17
N PRO A 50 13.15 2.98 -4.11
CA PRO A 50 14.41 3.72 -4.24
C PRO A 50 15.31 3.67 -3.01
N ARG A 51 14.90 2.97 -1.94
CA ARG A 51 15.71 2.79 -0.73
C ARG A 51 15.80 1.32 -0.35
N ARG A 52 16.95 0.93 0.18
CA ARG A 52 17.17 -0.42 0.69
C ARG A 52 16.34 -0.71 1.93
N ARG A 53 16.16 0.28 2.82
CA ARG A 53 15.39 0.17 4.08
C ARG A 53 14.65 1.47 4.37
N TYR A 54 13.53 1.32 5.07
CA TYR A 54 12.65 2.38 5.54
C TYR A 54 12.53 2.33 7.07
N ARG A 55 12.31 3.48 7.69
CA ARG A 55 12.11 3.59 9.15
C ARG A 55 10.71 3.13 9.55
N SER A 56 9.71 3.61 8.82
CA SER A 56 8.30 3.37 9.11
C SER A 56 7.51 3.22 7.81
N ALA A 57 6.90 2.07 7.61
CA ALA A 57 6.08 1.79 6.45
C ALA A 57 4.60 1.60 6.81
N PHE A 58 3.71 1.99 5.91
CA PHE A 58 2.29 1.72 5.99
C PHE A 58 1.77 1.04 4.72
N GLU A 59 1.01 -0.03 4.90
CA GLU A 59 0.35 -0.79 3.85
C GLU A 59 -1.15 -0.89 4.16
N PRO A 60 -2.01 -0.05 3.57
CA PRO A 60 -3.46 -0.22 3.62
C PRO A 60 -3.94 -1.29 2.64
N GLY A 61 -4.92 -2.11 3.04
CA GLY A 61 -5.46 -3.20 2.23
C GLY A 61 -4.52 -4.40 2.14
N CYS A 62 -3.95 -4.82 3.27
CA CYS A 62 -2.90 -5.85 3.29
C CYS A 62 -3.39 -7.28 3.03
N ALA A 63 -4.69 -7.53 2.94
CA ALA A 63 -5.28 -8.85 2.74
C ALA A 63 -4.68 -9.91 3.69
N ASN A 64 -4.22 -11.06 3.18
CA ASN A 64 -3.60 -12.12 3.98
C ASN A 64 -2.12 -11.88 4.34
N GLY A 65 -1.56 -10.69 4.04
CA GLY A 65 -0.24 -10.25 4.47
C GLY A 65 0.94 -10.75 3.62
N GLU A 66 0.71 -11.23 2.41
CA GLU A 66 1.81 -11.74 1.57
C GLU A 66 2.77 -10.62 1.13
N LEU A 67 2.27 -9.46 0.71
CA LEU A 67 3.13 -8.31 0.42
C LEU A 67 3.74 -7.75 1.71
N SER A 68 2.98 -7.68 2.80
CA SER A 68 3.47 -7.26 4.12
C SER A 68 4.71 -8.05 4.55
N ALA A 69 4.70 -9.38 4.36
CA ALA A 69 5.82 -10.24 4.74
C ALA A 69 7.08 -9.99 3.91
N GLU A 70 6.94 -9.56 2.67
CA GLU A 70 8.06 -9.16 1.81
C GLU A 70 8.54 -7.72 2.11
N LEU A 71 7.65 -6.85 2.60
CA LEU A 71 7.98 -5.49 3.05
C LEU A 71 8.67 -5.48 4.42
N ALA A 72 8.29 -6.37 5.33
CA ALA A 72 8.81 -6.40 6.71
C ALA A 72 10.34 -6.39 6.80
N PRO A 73 11.12 -7.19 6.02
CA PRO A 73 12.58 -7.13 6.04
C PRO A 73 13.16 -5.79 5.55
N ARG A 74 12.35 -4.98 4.85
CA ARG A 74 12.72 -3.68 4.29
C ARG A 74 12.41 -2.50 5.20
N CYS A 75 11.81 -2.75 6.37
CA CYS A 75 11.33 -1.72 7.29
C CYS A 75 11.89 -1.91 8.70
N ALA A 76 12.04 -0.82 9.46
CA ALA A 76 12.29 -0.89 10.90
C ALA A 76 10.96 -1.02 11.68
N MET A 77 9.88 -0.43 11.16
CA MET A 77 8.50 -0.59 11.62
C MET A 77 7.58 -0.74 10.41
N LEU A 78 6.64 -1.67 10.49
CA LEU A 78 5.60 -1.87 9.49
C LEU A 78 4.24 -1.85 10.16
N LEU A 79 3.37 -0.99 9.69
CA LEU A 79 1.93 -1.03 9.96
C LEU A 79 1.22 -1.54 8.69
N SER A 80 0.52 -2.66 8.80
CA SER A 80 -0.37 -3.16 7.77
C SER A 80 -1.81 -3.07 8.26
N ALA A 81 -2.77 -2.80 7.39
CA ALA A 81 -4.16 -2.66 7.78
C ALA A 81 -5.09 -3.29 6.74
N ASP A 82 -6.14 -3.91 7.23
CA ASP A 82 -7.27 -4.35 6.40
C ASP A 82 -8.58 -4.17 7.19
N PHE A 83 -9.70 -4.06 6.48
CA PHE A 83 -11.00 -3.91 7.15
C PHE A 83 -11.68 -5.25 7.43
N ALA A 84 -11.30 -6.34 6.71
CA ALA A 84 -11.83 -7.67 6.89
C ALA A 84 -11.15 -8.38 8.08
N PRO A 85 -11.87 -8.75 9.15
CA PRO A 85 -11.27 -9.37 10.35
C PRO A 85 -10.51 -10.66 10.06
N ARG A 86 -10.98 -11.49 9.11
CA ARG A 86 -10.30 -12.73 8.71
C ARG A 86 -8.99 -12.47 7.99
N ALA A 87 -8.97 -11.48 7.07
CA ALA A 87 -7.74 -11.04 6.43
C ALA A 87 -6.70 -10.58 7.47
N VAL A 88 -7.11 -9.76 8.43
CA VAL A 88 -6.26 -9.31 9.53
C VAL A 88 -5.72 -10.48 10.37
N ALA A 89 -6.54 -11.48 10.66
CA ALA A 89 -6.09 -12.67 11.41
C ALA A 89 -5.03 -13.46 10.63
N LEU A 90 -5.22 -13.65 9.32
CA LEU A 90 -4.27 -14.31 8.42
C LEU A 90 -2.97 -13.51 8.31
N ALA A 91 -3.06 -12.20 8.12
CA ALA A 91 -1.89 -11.31 8.05
C ALA A 91 -1.10 -11.30 9.36
N ARG A 92 -1.75 -11.29 10.53
CA ARG A 92 -1.09 -11.44 11.82
C ARG A 92 -0.33 -12.76 11.95
N HIS A 93 -0.94 -13.85 11.50
CA HIS A 93 -0.27 -15.15 11.48
C HIS A 93 0.94 -15.14 10.54
N ARG A 94 0.76 -14.58 9.34
CA ARG A 94 1.82 -14.46 8.31
C ARG A 94 3.01 -13.65 8.79
N LEU A 95 2.76 -12.62 9.60
CA LEU A 95 3.77 -11.71 10.12
C LEU A 95 4.29 -12.07 11.51
N ALA A 96 3.90 -13.19 12.11
CA ALA A 96 4.22 -13.55 13.49
C ALA A 96 5.74 -13.58 13.80
N ALA A 97 6.58 -13.86 12.79
CA ALA A 97 8.04 -13.85 12.93
C ALA A 97 8.66 -12.43 12.93
N PHE A 98 7.90 -11.38 12.62
CA PHE A 98 8.38 -10.01 12.50
C PHE A 98 7.86 -9.15 13.66
N ALA A 99 8.58 -9.11 14.77
CA ALA A 99 8.15 -8.39 16.00
C ALA A 99 7.93 -6.87 15.78
N HIS A 100 8.49 -6.29 14.72
CA HIS A 100 8.36 -4.88 14.34
C HIS A 100 7.20 -4.62 13.36
N ALA A 101 6.46 -5.66 12.95
CA ALA A 101 5.28 -5.55 12.10
C ALA A 101 4.00 -5.63 12.94
N ARG A 102 3.06 -4.74 12.68
CA ARG A 102 1.73 -4.71 13.31
C ARG A 102 0.65 -4.78 12.25
N VAL A 103 -0.42 -5.52 12.55
CA VAL A 103 -1.60 -5.60 11.68
C VAL A 103 -2.82 -5.14 12.46
N GLU A 104 -3.53 -4.17 11.93
CA GLU A 104 -4.69 -3.56 12.55
C GLU A 104 -5.93 -3.66 11.67
N THR A 105 -7.11 -3.82 12.29
CA THR A 105 -8.37 -3.71 11.58
C THR A 105 -8.72 -2.25 11.40
N ARG A 106 -8.73 -1.76 10.15
CA ARG A 106 -9.02 -0.38 9.80
C ARG A 106 -9.78 -0.29 8.48
N ALA A 107 -10.83 0.51 8.45
CA ALA A 107 -11.54 0.84 7.20
C ALA A 107 -10.94 2.11 6.59
N ILE A 108 -10.01 1.94 5.68
CA ILE A 108 -9.32 3.02 4.99
C ILE A 108 -10.19 3.51 3.82
N PRO A 109 -10.30 4.82 3.57
CA PRO A 109 -9.51 5.94 4.11
C PRO A 109 -10.03 6.53 5.44
N ARG A 110 -11.21 6.12 5.93
CA ARG A 110 -11.85 6.70 7.12
C ARG A 110 -10.97 6.59 8.38
N ASP A 111 -10.43 5.40 8.64
CA ASP A 111 -9.65 5.10 9.83
C ASP A 111 -8.14 5.25 9.55
N TRP A 112 -7.77 6.30 8.81
CA TRP A 112 -6.38 6.58 8.48
C TRP A 112 -5.55 6.79 9.77
N PRO A 113 -4.33 6.18 9.88
CA PRO A 113 -3.52 6.33 11.09
C PRO A 113 -3.00 7.76 11.28
N GLU A 114 -3.06 8.27 12.51
CA GLU A 114 -2.46 9.56 12.89
C GLU A 114 -0.94 9.41 13.08
N ALA A 115 -0.23 9.10 11.99
CA ALA A 115 1.20 8.88 11.96
C ALA A 115 1.80 9.34 10.63
N ARG A 116 3.12 9.50 10.60
CA ARG A 116 3.87 9.73 9.37
C ARG A 116 4.73 8.51 9.03
N PHE A 117 4.94 8.34 7.73
CA PHE A 117 5.64 7.18 7.19
C PHE A 117 6.66 7.62 6.14
N ASP A 118 7.81 6.98 6.09
CA ASP A 118 8.75 7.19 5.01
C ASP A 118 8.54 6.20 3.84
N LEU A 119 7.60 5.25 3.98
CA LEU A 119 7.07 4.43 2.90
C LEU A 119 5.56 4.23 3.07
N ILE A 120 4.79 4.51 2.02
CA ILE A 120 3.39 4.11 1.93
C ILE A 120 3.21 3.29 0.65
N VAL A 121 2.64 2.08 0.79
CA VAL A 121 2.42 1.16 -0.32
C VAL A 121 0.93 0.88 -0.45
N VAL A 122 0.31 1.36 -1.52
CA VAL A 122 -1.10 1.11 -1.86
C VAL A 122 -1.14 0.12 -3.03
N SER A 123 -1.44 -1.13 -2.73
CA SER A 123 -1.46 -2.21 -3.72
C SER A 123 -2.81 -2.91 -3.71
N GLU A 124 -3.41 -3.12 -4.89
CA GLU A 124 -4.63 -3.91 -5.11
C GLU A 124 -5.84 -3.48 -4.25
N PHE A 125 -5.90 -2.20 -3.90
CA PHE A 125 -6.90 -1.69 -2.96
C PHE A 125 -7.73 -0.52 -3.51
N GLY A 126 -7.10 0.48 -4.14
CA GLY A 126 -7.71 1.76 -4.50
C GLY A 126 -8.94 1.64 -5.41
N TYR A 127 -9.02 0.62 -6.24
CA TYR A 127 -10.11 0.42 -7.18
C TYR A 127 -11.41 -0.10 -6.52
N TYR A 128 -11.35 -0.55 -5.28
CA TYR A 128 -12.55 -0.90 -4.50
C TYR A 128 -13.26 0.32 -3.91
N LEU A 129 -12.62 1.48 -3.91
CA LEU A 129 -13.23 2.75 -3.49
C LEU A 129 -13.93 3.42 -4.68
N ASP A 130 -14.92 4.25 -4.36
CA ASP A 130 -15.46 5.19 -5.34
C ASP A 130 -14.46 6.33 -5.62
N GLU A 131 -14.76 7.16 -6.61
CA GLU A 131 -13.87 8.27 -6.99
C GLU A 131 -13.55 9.23 -5.84
N PRO A 132 -14.52 9.71 -5.02
CA PRO A 132 -14.24 10.54 -3.85
C PRO A 132 -13.37 9.85 -2.80
N GLY A 133 -13.64 8.58 -2.52
CA GLY A 133 -12.88 7.75 -1.58
C GLY A 133 -11.44 7.53 -2.05
N CYS A 134 -11.25 7.22 -3.33
CA CYS A 134 -9.91 7.09 -3.92
C CYS A 134 -9.13 8.42 -3.89
N ALA A 135 -9.79 9.54 -4.18
CA ALA A 135 -9.16 10.86 -4.07
C ALA A 135 -8.78 11.21 -2.62
N ALA A 136 -9.62 10.83 -1.64
CA ALA A 136 -9.32 10.99 -0.22
C ALA A 136 -8.13 10.10 0.20
N LEU A 137 -8.09 8.83 -0.24
CA LEU A 137 -6.98 7.92 -0.03
C LEU A 137 -5.66 8.50 -0.54
N ALA A 138 -5.62 8.95 -1.79
CA ALA A 138 -4.42 9.52 -2.41
C ALA A 138 -3.93 10.79 -1.67
N ARG A 139 -4.86 11.66 -1.25
CA ARG A 139 -4.54 12.86 -0.47
C ARG A 139 -3.97 12.52 0.90
N LEU A 140 -4.58 11.58 1.63
CA LEU A 140 -4.11 11.14 2.94
C LEU A 140 -2.75 10.46 2.85
N ALA A 141 -2.53 9.61 1.85
CA ALA A 141 -1.24 8.97 1.60
C ALA A 141 -0.13 10.03 1.41
N CYS A 142 -0.34 11.01 0.53
CA CYS A 142 0.63 12.09 0.35
C CYS A 142 0.85 12.94 1.62
N ALA A 143 -0.22 13.28 2.35
CA ALA A 143 -0.14 14.11 3.55
C ALA A 143 0.55 13.42 4.73
N SER A 144 0.56 12.09 4.76
CA SER A 144 1.17 11.28 5.82
C SER A 144 2.60 10.84 5.50
N LEU A 145 3.15 11.25 4.37
CA LEU A 145 4.57 11.01 4.07
C LEU A 145 5.48 11.90 4.92
N GLU A 146 6.58 11.34 5.36
CA GLU A 146 7.72 12.11 5.87
C GLU A 146 8.34 12.95 4.74
N HIS A 147 9.15 13.95 5.13
CA HIS A 147 9.78 14.89 4.19
C HIS A 147 10.66 14.20 3.13
N ASP A 148 11.11 12.97 3.39
CA ASP A 148 11.93 12.14 2.51
C ASP A 148 11.17 10.89 2.03
N GLY A 149 9.83 10.88 2.17
CA GLY A 149 8.98 9.71 1.98
C GLY A 149 8.86 9.23 0.54
N THR A 150 8.50 7.97 0.42
CA THR A 150 8.22 7.26 -0.83
C THR A 150 6.77 6.77 -0.84
N LEU A 151 6.06 7.04 -1.91
CA LEU A 151 4.71 6.56 -2.18
C LEU A 151 4.75 5.55 -3.33
N VAL A 152 4.12 4.40 -3.13
CA VAL A 152 3.97 3.35 -4.15
C VAL A 152 2.50 3.08 -4.40
N CYS A 153 2.15 2.97 -5.67
CA CYS A 153 0.81 2.59 -6.13
C CYS A 153 0.96 1.44 -7.12
N CYS A 154 0.31 0.29 -6.85
CA CYS A 154 0.38 -0.89 -7.72
C CYS A 154 -1.01 -1.51 -7.84
N HIS A 155 -1.57 -1.58 -9.06
CA HIS A 155 -2.93 -2.07 -9.28
C HIS A 155 -3.04 -2.88 -10.56
N TRP A 156 -3.78 -3.97 -10.45
CA TRP A 156 -4.25 -4.75 -11.59
C TRP A 156 -5.06 -3.86 -12.53
N ARG A 157 -4.86 -4.01 -13.84
CA ARG A 157 -5.46 -3.11 -14.84
C ARG A 157 -6.73 -3.65 -15.50
N HIS A 158 -6.99 -4.93 -15.33
CA HIS A 158 -8.21 -5.55 -15.85
C HIS A 158 -9.37 -5.34 -14.88
N GLY A 159 -10.58 -5.19 -15.38
CA GLY A 159 -11.76 -4.94 -14.56
C GLY A 159 -12.28 -6.22 -13.87
N ALA A 160 -12.88 -6.06 -12.69
CA ALA A 160 -13.67 -7.07 -12.00
C ALA A 160 -14.99 -6.45 -11.51
N GLU A 161 -16.01 -7.28 -11.30
CA GLU A 161 -17.37 -6.83 -10.95
C GLU A 161 -17.44 -6.06 -9.61
N ASP A 162 -16.55 -6.38 -8.68
CA ASP A 162 -16.49 -5.75 -7.36
C ASP A 162 -15.63 -4.45 -7.34
N MET A 163 -15.02 -4.09 -8.45
CA MET A 163 -14.29 -2.83 -8.60
C MET A 163 -15.23 -1.67 -8.92
N ARG A 164 -15.06 -0.55 -8.24
CA ARG A 164 -15.85 0.67 -8.47
C ARG A 164 -15.23 1.60 -9.51
N ILE A 165 -13.89 1.56 -9.64
CA ILE A 165 -13.12 2.32 -10.65
C ILE A 165 -12.01 1.42 -11.20
N GLY A 166 -11.51 1.73 -12.39
CA GLY A 166 -10.38 0.99 -12.97
C GLY A 166 -9.03 1.36 -12.36
N GLY A 167 -8.06 0.44 -12.44
CA GLY A 167 -6.69 0.69 -11.95
C GLY A 167 -6.05 1.96 -12.52
N GLY A 168 -6.26 2.26 -13.81
CA GLY A 168 -5.78 3.49 -14.44
C GLY A 168 -6.37 4.76 -13.81
N ALA A 169 -7.65 4.75 -13.40
CA ALA A 169 -8.27 5.86 -12.70
C ALA A 169 -7.65 6.06 -11.31
N VAL A 170 -7.38 4.97 -10.57
CA VAL A 170 -6.65 5.03 -9.29
C VAL A 170 -5.30 5.72 -9.49
N HIS A 171 -4.48 5.26 -10.44
CA HIS A 171 -3.16 5.82 -10.73
C HIS A 171 -3.22 7.30 -11.11
N ALA A 172 -4.23 7.72 -11.89
CA ALA A 172 -4.45 9.12 -12.23
C ALA A 172 -4.73 9.99 -10.98
N ARG A 173 -5.52 9.50 -10.00
CA ARG A 173 -5.79 10.20 -8.72
C ARG A 173 -4.52 10.31 -7.88
N PHE A 174 -3.73 9.24 -7.78
CA PHE A 174 -2.46 9.26 -7.06
C PHE A 174 -1.43 10.17 -7.72
N ALA A 175 -1.29 10.15 -9.04
CA ALA A 175 -0.41 11.07 -9.77
C ALA A 175 -0.82 12.55 -9.57
N GLN A 176 -2.12 12.85 -9.54
CA GLN A 176 -2.61 14.19 -9.24
C GLN A 176 -2.25 14.63 -7.81
N ALA A 177 -2.45 13.75 -6.82
CA ALA A 177 -2.12 14.04 -5.42
C ALA A 177 -0.61 14.19 -5.22
N ALA A 178 0.20 13.32 -5.82
CA ALA A 178 1.67 13.37 -5.79
C ALA A 178 2.21 14.70 -6.34
N ARG A 179 1.69 15.15 -7.51
CA ARG A 179 2.06 16.47 -8.08
C ARG A 179 1.73 17.62 -7.13
N ARG A 180 0.54 17.60 -6.49
CA ARG A 180 0.15 18.64 -5.52
C ARG A 180 1.02 18.65 -4.26
N ALA A 181 1.55 17.49 -3.89
CA ALA A 181 2.48 17.31 -2.77
C ALA A 181 3.96 17.49 -3.17
N SER A 182 4.24 17.91 -4.43
CA SER A 182 5.59 18.09 -4.97
C SER A 182 6.45 16.82 -4.89
N LEU A 183 5.83 15.64 -5.01
CA LEU A 183 6.55 14.38 -5.15
C LEU A 183 6.98 14.18 -6.60
N GLU A 184 8.22 13.76 -6.81
CA GLU A 184 8.74 13.43 -8.13
C GLU A 184 8.52 11.95 -8.47
N ALA A 185 8.21 11.66 -9.74
CA ALA A 185 8.12 10.29 -10.23
C ALA A 185 9.52 9.66 -10.27
N VAL A 186 9.67 8.51 -9.63
CA VAL A 186 10.94 7.75 -9.55
C VAL A 186 10.93 6.55 -10.48
N ALA A 187 9.81 5.86 -10.55
CA ALA A 187 9.64 4.70 -11.42
C ALA A 187 8.20 4.62 -11.91
N HIS A 188 8.04 4.13 -13.13
CA HIS A 188 6.76 3.77 -13.74
C HIS A 188 6.93 2.46 -14.50
N ILE A 189 6.05 1.49 -14.23
CA ILE A 189 5.98 0.23 -14.96
C ILE A 189 4.56 0.10 -15.52
N ASP A 190 4.45 0.10 -16.83
CA ASP A 190 3.23 -0.19 -17.57
C ASP A 190 3.32 -1.65 -18.08
N ASP A 191 2.91 -2.58 -17.21
CA ASP A 191 2.90 -4.02 -17.49
C ASP A 191 1.60 -4.39 -18.22
N ALA A 192 1.58 -5.53 -18.91
CA ALA A 192 0.39 -6.05 -19.56
C ALA A 192 -0.79 -6.25 -18.57
N ASP A 193 -0.48 -6.58 -17.30
CA ASP A 193 -1.46 -6.96 -16.31
C ASP A 193 -1.65 -5.95 -15.17
N PHE A 194 -0.67 -5.08 -14.91
CA PHE A 194 -0.74 -4.10 -13.81
C PHE A 194 -0.03 -2.79 -14.15
N LEU A 195 -0.35 -1.76 -13.38
CA LEU A 195 0.37 -0.50 -13.33
C LEU A 195 1.12 -0.40 -12.00
N LEU A 196 2.35 0.10 -12.04
CA LEU A 196 3.13 0.41 -10.85
C LEU A 196 3.75 1.79 -10.99
N ASP A 197 3.45 2.68 -10.05
CA ASP A 197 4.05 4.00 -9.93
C ASP A 197 4.73 4.17 -8.60
N VAL A 198 5.89 4.81 -8.61
CA VAL A 198 6.64 5.21 -7.42
C VAL A 198 6.94 6.68 -7.48
N TRP A 199 6.57 7.41 -6.44
CA TRP A 199 6.90 8.82 -6.23
C TRP A 199 7.73 9.00 -4.97
N SER A 200 8.62 9.98 -4.95
CA SER A 200 9.44 10.28 -3.78
C SER A 200 9.55 11.80 -3.58
N ALA A 201 9.57 12.20 -2.32
CA ALA A 201 9.90 13.57 -1.92
C ALA A 201 11.41 13.85 -2.03
N GLU A 202 12.24 12.81 -2.17
CA GLU A 202 13.68 12.95 -2.37
C GLU A 202 14.03 12.85 -3.86
N PRO A 203 14.31 13.96 -4.57
CA PRO A 203 14.41 14.00 -6.03
C PRO A 203 15.71 13.39 -6.59
N SER A 204 16.66 13.04 -5.75
CA SER A 204 17.94 12.56 -6.23
C SER A 204 17.93 11.09 -6.63
N SER A 205 18.48 10.76 -7.81
CA SER A 205 18.60 9.38 -8.27
C SER A 205 19.43 8.53 -7.30
N LEU A 206 19.10 7.23 -7.21
CA LEU A 206 19.80 6.28 -6.34
C LEU A 206 21.32 6.27 -6.61
N ALA A 207 21.73 6.22 -7.87
CA ALA A 207 23.15 6.22 -8.26
C ALA A 207 23.87 7.50 -7.78
N ARG A 208 23.24 8.68 -7.90
CA ARG A 208 23.82 9.94 -7.40
C ARG A 208 23.93 9.97 -5.87
N ARG A 209 22.98 9.36 -5.15
CA ARG A 209 23.03 9.25 -3.67
C ARG A 209 24.19 8.35 -3.22
N GLU A 210 24.34 7.20 -3.89
CA GLU A 210 25.47 6.29 -3.60
C GLU A 210 26.82 6.91 -3.90
N GLN A 211 26.93 7.65 -5.00
CA GLN A 211 28.17 8.36 -5.34
C GLN A 211 28.52 9.39 -4.25
N ARG A 212 27.57 10.24 -3.81
CA ARG A 212 27.82 11.21 -2.74
C ARG A 212 28.27 10.57 -1.42
N ARG A 213 27.75 9.38 -1.07
CA ARG A 213 28.19 8.64 0.12
C ARG A 213 29.64 8.19 -0.02
N ARG A 214 30.02 7.62 -1.16
CA ARG A 214 31.42 7.21 -1.44
C ARG A 214 32.39 8.38 -1.38
N ASP A 215 31.99 9.56 -1.84
CA ASP A 215 32.80 10.76 -1.84
C ASP A 215 32.93 11.35 -0.41
N ALA A 216 31.93 11.15 0.46
CA ALA A 216 31.97 11.58 1.86
C ALA A 216 32.77 10.63 2.78
N ASP A 217 32.95 9.37 2.39
CA ASP A 217 33.72 8.36 3.13
C ASP A 217 35.23 8.36 2.75
N ARG A 218 35.67 9.27 1.89
CA ARG A 218 37.08 9.49 1.48
C ARG A 218 37.69 10.70 2.18
#